data_65209ad76a070b27dcc540d28482ee32
#
_entry.id   65209ad76a070b27dcc540d28482ee32
#
_cell.length_a   1.000
_cell.length_b   1.000
_cell.length_c   1.000
_cell.angle_alpha   90.00
_cell.angle_beta   90.00
_cell.angle_gamma   90.00
#
_symmetry.space_group_name_H-M   'P 1'
#
loop_
_entity.id
_entity.type
_entity.pdbx_description
1 polymer ?
#
loop_
_entity_poly.entity_id
_entity_poly.type
_entity_poly.pdbx_seq_one_letter_code
_entity_poly.pdbx_strand_id
1 'polypeptide(L)'
;MIKKLYFFLLLAFTSSAFAQKTYIQCGKLIDGISNTASTEVTIVVDGNTITDIQNGYTSGNAGDKVISLKDKTVMPGLIDCHVHLESQFSKNTLLEGFTLTDADIAYHAAVYAKRTLMAGFTTVRDCGGTGVNISLRKAVAQGLVDGPRIITAGRAISASGGHMDASDGFRDDAFNHKMGPDDGVADGRDELIKAVRLQIKRGSDLIKIASTGGVLDLSENASGAEFTIDEIKAVVETAKDYGLRVACHAHGAEGIRRAILGGVTSIEHGSYMNEEDMELAKKYGTYLVPTIIAGKSVADSAKIPGYFPPVIARKAIEVGTQIQQTFGKAYKAGVKIAFGTDAGVYAHGKNYKEFQYMVEAGMPPMEAIKAATTSAADLLGISDKTGNISTGKVADIIAVDGNPLDDITVMKNVSFVMKEGKIYKQ
;
A
#
# COMPACT_ATOMS: atom_id res chain seq x y z
N MET A 1 -12.91 -60.20 55.23
CA MET A 1 -12.75 -59.94 53.79
C MET A 1 -12.19 -58.51 53.62
N ILE A 2 -10.88 -58.37 53.36
CA ILE A 2 -10.19 -57.08 53.21
C ILE A 2 -10.11 -56.78 51.73
N LYS A 3 -10.85 -55.73 51.26
CA LYS A 3 -10.77 -55.23 49.87
C LYS A 3 -9.47 -54.39 49.74
N LYS A 4 -8.52 -54.88 48.95
CA LYS A 4 -7.32 -54.10 48.56
C LYS A 4 -7.73 -53.08 47.50
N LEU A 5 -7.61 -51.77 47.82
CA LEU A 5 -7.81 -50.65 46.89
C LEU A 5 -6.45 -50.37 46.19
N TYR A 6 -6.38 -50.65 44.89
CA TYR A 6 -5.22 -50.31 44.08
C TYR A 6 -5.36 -48.84 43.59
N PHE A 7 -4.48 -47.98 44.07
CA PHE A 7 -4.38 -46.60 43.60
C PHE A 7 -3.47 -46.59 42.37
N PHE A 8 -4.05 -46.36 41.18
CA PHE A 8 -3.31 -46.16 39.95
C PHE A 8 -2.87 -44.67 39.91
N LEU A 9 -1.59 -44.39 40.10
CA LEU A 9 -0.99 -43.05 39.93
C LEU A 9 -0.78 -42.81 38.44
N LEU A 10 -1.66 -42.04 37.81
CA LEU A 10 -1.48 -41.56 36.42
C LEU A 10 -0.42 -40.46 36.45
N LEU A 11 0.85 -40.77 36.09
CA LEU A 11 1.86 -39.77 35.78
C LEU A 11 1.48 -39.08 34.45
N ALA A 12 0.88 -37.86 34.53
CA ALA A 12 0.72 -36.99 33.39
C ALA A 12 2.10 -36.44 32.99
N PHE A 13 2.72 -37.03 31.98
CA PHE A 13 3.85 -36.41 31.29
C PHE A 13 3.34 -35.14 30.57
N THR A 14 3.53 -33.98 31.15
CA THR A 14 3.40 -32.69 30.45
C THR A 14 4.61 -32.58 29.53
N SER A 15 4.49 -33.05 28.28
CA SER A 15 5.43 -32.69 27.23
C SER A 15 5.26 -31.19 27.02
N SER A 16 6.21 -30.38 27.46
CA SER A 16 6.34 -29.00 27.03
C SER A 16 6.57 -29.03 25.54
N ALA A 17 5.53 -28.79 24.78
CA ALA A 17 5.62 -28.53 23.33
C ALA A 17 6.38 -27.19 23.19
N PHE A 18 7.70 -27.23 23.04
CA PHE A 18 8.45 -26.07 22.60
C PHE A 18 7.93 -25.72 21.20
N ALA A 19 7.47 -24.48 21.02
CA ALA A 19 7.09 -24.00 19.71
C ALA A 19 8.30 -24.15 18.77
N GLN A 20 8.08 -24.79 17.62
CA GLN A 20 9.12 -25.00 16.61
C GLN A 20 9.55 -23.63 16.05
N LYS A 21 10.83 -23.29 16.21
CA LYS A 21 11.40 -22.06 15.63
C LYS A 21 11.80 -22.28 14.18
N THR A 22 11.82 -21.19 13.42
CA THR A 22 12.29 -21.18 12.04
C THR A 22 13.58 -20.36 11.95
N TYR A 23 14.65 -20.99 11.45
CA TYR A 23 15.96 -20.39 11.20
C TYR A 23 16.10 -20.11 9.71
N ILE A 24 16.16 -18.82 9.31
CA ILE A 24 16.29 -18.40 7.93
C ILE A 24 17.73 -17.97 7.69
N GLN A 25 18.49 -18.78 6.96
CA GLN A 25 19.90 -18.54 6.65
C GLN A 25 20.00 -17.67 5.39
N CYS A 26 20.44 -16.43 5.53
CA CYS A 26 20.46 -15.40 4.50
C CYS A 26 21.86 -15.26 3.90
N GLY A 27 22.01 -15.31 2.58
CA GLY A 27 23.27 -14.99 1.90
C GLY A 27 23.61 -13.50 2.04
N LYS A 28 22.64 -12.64 1.74
CA LYS A 28 22.66 -11.19 2.04
C LYS A 28 21.41 -10.81 2.80
N LEU A 29 21.52 -9.84 3.71
CA LEU A 29 20.41 -9.27 4.46
C LEU A 29 20.43 -7.75 4.31
N ILE A 30 19.35 -7.20 3.74
CA ILE A 30 19.00 -5.78 3.78
C ILE A 30 17.96 -5.64 4.92
N ASP A 31 18.37 -5.07 6.05
CA ASP A 31 17.51 -4.99 7.24
C ASP A 31 16.44 -3.88 7.19
N GLY A 32 16.53 -2.97 6.21
CA GLY A 32 15.66 -1.80 6.07
C GLY A 32 16.10 -0.58 6.90
N ILE A 33 17.13 -0.71 7.74
CA ILE A 33 17.67 0.36 8.60
C ILE A 33 19.04 0.81 8.12
N SER A 34 19.95 -0.15 7.98
CA SER A 34 21.35 0.06 7.59
C SER A 34 21.45 0.59 6.16
N ASN A 35 22.57 1.25 5.86
CA ASN A 35 22.87 1.72 4.49
C ASN A 35 23.63 0.67 3.65
N THR A 36 23.96 -0.46 4.27
CA THR A 36 24.68 -1.58 3.63
C THR A 36 24.01 -2.89 3.98
N ALA A 37 24.14 -3.88 3.08
CA ALA A 37 23.69 -5.23 3.36
C ALA A 37 24.71 -5.98 4.22
N SER A 38 24.22 -6.79 5.18
CA SER A 38 25.03 -7.79 5.91
C SER A 38 25.08 -9.09 5.11
N THR A 39 26.09 -9.93 5.37
CA THR A 39 26.24 -11.25 4.73
C THR A 39 26.29 -12.35 5.76
N GLU A 40 25.88 -13.56 5.37
CA GLU A 40 25.93 -14.75 6.21
C GLU A 40 25.26 -14.54 7.58
N VAL A 41 23.97 -14.20 7.55
CA VAL A 41 23.15 -13.92 8.74
C VAL A 41 22.04 -14.97 8.85
N THR A 42 21.68 -15.33 10.08
CA THR A 42 20.50 -16.16 10.35
C THR A 42 19.45 -15.35 11.11
N ILE A 43 18.23 -15.27 10.56
CA ILE A 43 17.06 -14.71 11.24
C ILE A 43 16.33 -15.83 11.94
N VAL A 44 16.04 -15.66 13.24
CA VAL A 44 15.28 -16.63 14.04
C VAL A 44 13.85 -16.11 14.23
N VAL A 45 12.89 -16.93 13.81
CA VAL A 45 11.45 -16.63 13.92
C VAL A 45 10.80 -17.62 14.88
N ASP A 46 10.03 -17.10 15.83
CA ASP A 46 9.19 -17.88 16.74
C ASP A 46 7.74 -17.43 16.59
N GLY A 47 6.88 -18.33 16.13
CA GLY A 47 5.52 -17.98 15.75
C GLY A 47 5.48 -16.93 14.63
N ASN A 48 5.01 -15.75 14.95
CA ASN A 48 4.92 -14.63 14.00
C ASN A 48 5.99 -13.54 14.23
N THR A 49 6.94 -13.75 15.13
CA THR A 49 7.86 -12.70 15.61
C THR A 49 9.31 -13.07 15.31
N ILE A 50 10.10 -12.09 14.89
CA ILE A 50 11.56 -12.19 14.80
C ILE A 50 12.12 -12.11 16.22
N THR A 51 12.72 -13.18 16.70
CA THR A 51 13.22 -13.26 18.09
C THR A 51 14.71 -13.02 18.20
N ASP A 52 15.48 -13.27 17.12
CA ASP A 52 16.92 -13.08 17.13
C ASP A 52 17.47 -12.90 15.71
N ILE A 53 18.64 -12.26 15.59
CA ILE A 53 19.41 -12.10 14.36
C ILE A 53 20.86 -12.44 14.69
N GLN A 54 21.37 -13.51 14.10
CA GLN A 54 22.65 -14.11 14.44
C GLN A 54 23.64 -13.99 13.28
N ASN A 55 24.90 -13.71 13.57
CA ASN A 55 25.97 -13.79 12.59
C ASN A 55 26.29 -15.25 12.28
N GLY A 56 26.54 -15.56 11.01
CA GLY A 56 26.79 -16.90 10.52
C GLY A 56 25.50 -17.71 10.32
N TYR A 57 25.69 -18.95 9.86
CA TYR A 57 24.60 -19.88 9.61
C TYR A 57 24.38 -20.80 10.82
N THR A 58 23.25 -20.64 11.47
CA THR A 58 22.84 -21.44 12.63
C THR A 58 21.59 -22.27 12.29
N SER A 59 21.37 -23.36 12.99
CA SER A 59 20.31 -24.34 12.68
C SER A 59 19.35 -24.62 13.84
N GLY A 60 19.59 -24.04 15.02
CA GLY A 60 18.76 -24.29 16.21
C GLY A 60 18.88 -25.71 16.77
N ASN A 61 17.84 -26.13 17.45
CA ASN A 61 17.77 -27.44 18.10
C ASN A 61 17.15 -28.51 17.19
N ALA A 62 17.24 -29.77 17.58
CA ALA A 62 16.51 -30.84 16.90
C ALA A 62 15.01 -30.57 16.92
N GLY A 63 14.39 -30.51 15.73
CA GLY A 63 12.96 -30.19 15.56
C GLY A 63 12.70 -28.79 15.05
N ASP A 64 13.66 -27.87 15.10
CA ASP A 64 13.52 -26.54 14.51
C ASP A 64 13.57 -26.60 12.97
N LYS A 65 12.88 -25.66 12.30
CA LYS A 65 12.86 -25.57 10.85
C LYS A 65 14.02 -24.71 10.36
N VAL A 66 14.77 -25.20 9.38
CA VAL A 66 15.84 -24.42 8.71
C VAL A 66 15.39 -24.13 7.27
N ILE A 67 15.49 -22.85 6.88
CA ILE A 67 15.23 -22.38 5.51
C ILE A 67 16.54 -21.80 4.97
N SER A 68 17.07 -22.42 3.93
CA SER A 68 18.30 -21.95 3.28
C SER A 68 17.97 -20.95 2.17
N LEU A 69 18.36 -19.69 2.38
CA LEU A 69 18.32 -18.59 1.42
C LEU A 69 19.74 -18.02 1.21
N LYS A 70 20.76 -18.92 1.28
CA LYS A 70 22.19 -18.55 1.23
C LYS A 70 22.62 -17.96 -0.11
N ASP A 71 21.90 -18.23 -1.16
CA ASP A 71 22.11 -17.72 -2.52
C ASP A 71 21.25 -16.47 -2.86
N LYS A 72 20.50 -15.97 -1.88
CA LYS A 72 19.48 -14.91 -2.09
C LYS A 72 19.79 -13.65 -1.28
N THR A 73 19.15 -12.55 -1.67
CA THR A 73 19.07 -11.33 -0.85
C THR A 73 17.73 -11.30 -0.12
N VAL A 74 17.80 -11.35 1.21
CA VAL A 74 16.66 -11.30 2.12
C VAL A 74 16.43 -9.86 2.56
N MET A 75 15.17 -9.46 2.69
CA MET A 75 14.78 -8.12 3.12
C MET A 75 13.41 -8.14 3.81
N PRO A 76 12.99 -7.02 4.47
CA PRO A 76 11.64 -6.93 5.03
C PRO A 76 10.58 -7.13 3.95
N GLY A 77 9.44 -7.66 4.35
CA GLY A 77 8.26 -7.66 3.50
C GLY A 77 7.95 -6.24 3.02
N LEU A 78 7.70 -6.09 1.72
CA LEU A 78 7.47 -4.79 1.10
C LEU A 78 6.11 -4.22 1.49
N ILE A 79 6.04 -2.88 1.54
CA ILE A 79 4.84 -2.11 1.84
C ILE A 79 4.53 -1.23 0.63
N ASP A 80 3.33 -1.34 0.09
CA ASP A 80 2.81 -0.47 -0.97
C ASP A 80 1.76 0.47 -0.38
N CYS A 81 2.06 1.77 -0.34
CA CYS A 81 1.20 2.78 0.28
C CYS A 81 0.05 3.27 -0.60
N HIS A 82 -0.10 2.74 -1.81
CA HIS A 82 -1.19 3.12 -2.69
C HIS A 82 -1.58 1.99 -3.64
N VAL A 83 -2.67 1.31 -3.32
CA VAL A 83 -3.28 0.29 -4.19
C VAL A 83 -4.81 0.41 -4.18
N HIS A 84 -5.45 -0.23 -5.16
CA HIS A 84 -6.90 -0.43 -5.27
C HIS A 84 -7.19 -1.91 -5.51
N LEU A 85 -7.32 -2.69 -4.43
CA LEU A 85 -7.43 -4.15 -4.52
C LEU A 85 -8.75 -4.64 -5.12
N GLU A 86 -9.77 -3.79 -5.22
CA GLU A 86 -11.07 -4.16 -5.77
C GLU A 86 -11.09 -4.15 -7.29
N SER A 87 -10.15 -3.47 -7.94
CA SER A 87 -10.18 -3.25 -9.38
C SER A 87 -8.86 -3.56 -10.07
N GLN A 88 -8.92 -3.81 -11.37
CA GLN A 88 -7.78 -3.82 -12.26
C GLN A 88 -8.21 -3.24 -13.59
N PHE A 89 -7.72 -2.05 -13.91
CA PHE A 89 -8.18 -1.26 -15.03
C PHE A 89 -8.06 -2.01 -16.37
N SER A 90 -9.10 -1.93 -17.15
CA SER A 90 -9.24 -2.51 -18.50
C SER A 90 -10.04 -1.58 -19.39
N LYS A 91 -10.11 -1.88 -20.69
CA LYS A 91 -11.01 -1.15 -21.62
C LYS A 91 -12.50 -1.23 -21.26
N ASN A 92 -12.88 -2.16 -20.37
CA ASN A 92 -14.27 -2.39 -19.95
C ASN A 92 -14.58 -1.76 -18.57
N THR A 93 -13.62 -1.10 -17.91
CA THR A 93 -13.77 -0.65 -16.52
C THR A 93 -15.00 0.24 -16.30
N LEU A 94 -15.32 1.13 -17.25
CA LEU A 94 -16.55 1.94 -17.16
C LEU A 94 -17.81 1.08 -17.16
N LEU A 95 -17.86 0.02 -17.97
CA LEU A 95 -18.98 -0.92 -18.01
C LEU A 95 -19.03 -1.79 -16.76
N GLU A 96 -17.89 -2.21 -16.23
CA GLU A 96 -17.77 -3.01 -15.02
C GLU A 96 -18.40 -2.32 -13.81
N GLY A 97 -18.34 -0.98 -13.71
CA GLY A 97 -19.01 -0.20 -12.68
C GLY A 97 -20.55 -0.36 -12.66
N PHE A 98 -21.15 -0.81 -13.78
CA PHE A 98 -22.60 -1.04 -13.89
C PHE A 98 -22.98 -2.53 -13.94
N THR A 99 -22.03 -3.44 -14.10
CA THR A 99 -22.31 -4.87 -14.33
C THR A 99 -21.82 -5.79 -13.23
N LEU A 100 -20.81 -5.37 -12.46
CA LEU A 100 -20.28 -6.16 -11.35
C LEU A 100 -21.08 -5.91 -10.07
N THR A 101 -21.40 -7.00 -9.39
CA THR A 101 -21.94 -6.97 -8.02
C THR A 101 -20.82 -6.93 -7.00
N ASP A 102 -21.12 -6.57 -5.73
CA ASP A 102 -20.15 -6.63 -4.64
C ASP A 102 -19.50 -8.01 -4.49
N ALA A 103 -20.25 -9.10 -4.81
CA ALA A 103 -19.73 -10.45 -4.79
C ALA A 103 -18.68 -10.70 -5.88
N ASP A 104 -18.91 -10.20 -7.10
CA ASP A 104 -17.94 -10.29 -8.19
C ASP A 104 -16.68 -9.52 -7.84
N ILE A 105 -16.83 -8.29 -7.32
CA ILE A 105 -15.72 -7.44 -6.86
C ILE A 105 -14.92 -8.15 -5.76
N ALA A 106 -15.58 -8.81 -4.79
CA ALA A 106 -14.92 -9.52 -3.71
C ALA A 106 -14.06 -10.69 -4.21
N TYR A 107 -14.55 -11.46 -5.19
CA TYR A 107 -13.77 -12.54 -5.80
C TYR A 107 -12.57 -12.01 -6.61
N HIS A 108 -12.73 -10.92 -7.36
CA HIS A 108 -11.64 -10.27 -8.05
C HIS A 108 -10.60 -9.77 -7.05
N ALA A 109 -11.03 -9.08 -6.00
CA ALA A 109 -10.18 -8.53 -4.95
C ALA A 109 -9.34 -9.60 -4.24
N ALA A 110 -9.91 -10.78 -3.99
CA ALA A 110 -9.16 -11.91 -3.42
C ALA A 110 -8.01 -12.38 -4.33
N VAL A 111 -8.24 -12.43 -5.65
CA VAL A 111 -7.20 -12.78 -6.64
C VAL A 111 -6.11 -11.71 -6.69
N TYR A 112 -6.50 -10.43 -6.69
CA TYR A 112 -5.55 -9.30 -6.75
C TYR A 112 -4.72 -9.20 -5.47
N ALA A 113 -5.33 -9.39 -4.30
CA ALA A 113 -4.62 -9.44 -3.03
C ALA A 113 -3.56 -10.56 -3.01
N LYS A 114 -3.91 -11.76 -3.48
CA LYS A 114 -2.96 -12.87 -3.57
C LYS A 114 -1.80 -12.55 -4.52
N ARG A 115 -2.07 -11.99 -5.70
CA ARG A 115 -1.01 -11.58 -6.65
C ARG A 115 -0.05 -10.56 -6.03
N THR A 116 -0.58 -9.58 -5.31
CA THR A 116 0.20 -8.55 -4.62
C THR A 116 1.09 -9.16 -3.53
N LEU A 117 0.55 -10.08 -2.70
CA LEU A 117 1.33 -10.81 -1.71
C LEU A 117 2.46 -11.64 -2.35
N MET A 118 2.17 -12.38 -3.44
CA MET A 118 3.16 -13.22 -4.13
C MET A 118 4.25 -12.40 -4.82
N ALA A 119 4.02 -11.12 -5.07
CA ALA A 119 5.02 -10.17 -5.55
C ALA A 119 5.89 -9.58 -4.40
N GLY A 120 5.69 -10.03 -3.16
CA GLY A 120 6.52 -9.63 -2.01
C GLY A 120 5.93 -8.49 -1.16
N PHE A 121 4.78 -7.94 -1.52
CA PHE A 121 4.12 -6.90 -0.75
C PHE A 121 3.29 -7.54 0.37
N THR A 122 3.85 -7.55 1.58
CA THR A 122 3.22 -8.17 2.76
C THR A 122 2.23 -7.23 3.46
N THR A 123 2.32 -5.94 3.20
CA THR A 123 1.40 -4.91 3.68
C THR A 123 1.05 -3.95 2.55
N VAL A 124 -0.20 -3.50 2.50
CA VAL A 124 -0.66 -2.48 1.55
C VAL A 124 -1.57 -1.45 2.22
N ARG A 125 -1.55 -0.22 1.70
CA ARG A 125 -2.60 0.78 1.94
C ARG A 125 -3.50 0.84 0.71
N ASP A 126 -4.75 0.37 0.89
CA ASP A 126 -5.80 0.45 -0.13
C ASP A 126 -6.49 1.83 -0.03
N CYS A 127 -6.29 2.63 -1.07
CA CYS A 127 -6.69 4.04 -1.09
C CYS A 127 -8.12 4.29 -1.55
N GLY A 128 -8.93 3.26 -1.66
CA GLY A 128 -10.36 3.42 -1.94
C GLY A 128 -10.92 2.37 -2.87
N GLY A 129 -12.22 2.15 -2.72
CA GLY A 129 -12.99 1.21 -3.49
C GLY A 129 -14.48 1.38 -3.18
N THR A 130 -15.27 0.34 -3.39
CA THR A 130 -16.72 0.33 -3.11
C THR A 130 -17.05 0.13 -1.63
N GLY A 131 -16.06 -0.28 -0.82
CA GLY A 131 -16.19 -0.73 0.57
C GLY A 131 -16.05 -2.24 0.74
N VAL A 132 -15.98 -2.99 -0.34
CA VAL A 132 -15.64 -4.44 -0.34
C VAL A 132 -14.23 -4.66 0.20
N ASN A 133 -13.31 -3.71 0.02
CA ASN A 133 -11.95 -3.71 0.58
C ASN A 133 -11.91 -3.85 2.11
N ILE A 134 -12.93 -3.32 2.84
CA ILE A 134 -13.07 -3.54 4.28
C ILE A 134 -13.39 -5.02 4.58
N SER A 135 -14.23 -5.64 3.78
CA SER A 135 -14.55 -7.07 3.89
C SER A 135 -13.35 -7.94 3.51
N LEU A 136 -12.61 -7.57 2.47
CA LEU A 136 -11.37 -8.23 2.05
C LEU A 136 -10.33 -8.20 3.17
N ARG A 137 -10.11 -7.03 3.82
CA ARG A 137 -9.22 -6.91 4.97
C ARG A 137 -9.57 -7.89 6.08
N LYS A 138 -10.87 -8.00 6.42
CA LYS A 138 -11.36 -8.94 7.43
C LYS A 138 -11.11 -10.38 7.02
N ALA A 139 -11.39 -10.73 5.77
CA ALA A 139 -11.20 -12.09 5.24
C ALA A 139 -9.70 -12.50 5.25
N VAL A 140 -8.80 -11.59 4.86
CA VAL A 140 -7.35 -11.82 4.94
C VAL A 140 -6.88 -11.97 6.39
N ALA A 141 -7.36 -11.13 7.31
CA ALA A 141 -7.00 -11.19 8.73
C ALA A 141 -7.47 -12.47 9.42
N GLN A 142 -8.58 -13.04 8.95
CA GLN A 142 -9.13 -14.34 9.41
C GLN A 142 -8.49 -15.54 8.71
N GLY A 143 -7.61 -15.33 7.73
CA GLY A 143 -6.99 -16.42 6.95
C GLY A 143 -7.93 -17.11 5.96
N LEU A 144 -9.10 -16.54 5.67
CA LEU A 144 -10.06 -17.07 4.68
C LEU A 144 -9.53 -16.86 3.25
N VAL A 145 -8.74 -15.82 3.04
CA VAL A 145 -8.15 -15.45 1.75
C VAL A 145 -6.67 -15.13 1.95
N ASP A 146 -5.81 -15.61 1.05
CA ASP A 146 -4.40 -15.21 1.01
C ASP A 146 -4.27 -13.78 0.49
N GLY A 147 -3.56 -12.91 1.23
CA GLY A 147 -3.33 -11.53 0.84
C GLY A 147 -2.39 -10.82 1.81
N PRO A 148 -1.97 -9.58 1.47
CA PRO A 148 -1.17 -8.74 2.35
C PRO A 148 -1.97 -8.30 3.58
N ARG A 149 -1.30 -7.76 4.60
CA ARG A 149 -1.96 -6.93 5.62
C ARG A 149 -2.53 -5.70 4.93
N ILE A 150 -3.83 -5.46 5.08
CA ILE A 150 -4.54 -4.38 4.39
C ILE A 150 -4.87 -3.28 5.40
N ILE A 151 -4.50 -2.05 5.06
CA ILE A 151 -4.91 -0.82 5.72
C ILE A 151 -5.76 -0.09 4.69
N THR A 152 -7.06 0.13 4.93
CA THR A 152 -7.96 0.59 3.89
C THR A 152 -8.73 1.85 4.24
N ALA A 153 -8.92 2.71 3.24
CA ALA A 153 -9.78 3.91 3.33
C ALA A 153 -11.29 3.58 3.24
N GLY A 154 -11.66 2.35 2.83
CA GLY A 154 -13.04 2.09 2.45
C GLY A 154 -13.40 2.82 1.16
N ARG A 155 -14.33 3.78 1.21
CA ARG A 155 -14.60 4.71 0.10
C ARG A 155 -13.75 5.97 0.24
N ALA A 156 -13.26 6.49 -0.86
CA ALA A 156 -12.64 7.81 -0.90
C ALA A 156 -13.71 8.91 -0.83
N ILE A 157 -13.31 10.13 -0.45
CA ILE A 157 -14.19 11.30 -0.37
C ILE A 157 -13.80 12.30 -1.46
N SER A 158 -14.79 12.79 -2.20
CA SER A 158 -14.68 13.73 -3.31
C SER A 158 -15.63 14.92 -3.11
N ALA A 159 -15.34 16.02 -3.74
CA ALA A 159 -16.34 17.06 -3.99
C ALA A 159 -17.36 16.61 -5.05
N SER A 160 -18.53 17.25 -5.11
CA SER A 160 -19.50 17.02 -6.21
C SER A 160 -18.85 17.33 -7.56
N GLY A 161 -18.92 16.39 -8.50
CA GLY A 161 -18.25 16.46 -9.81
C GLY A 161 -16.73 16.41 -9.75
N GLY A 162 -16.15 16.00 -8.60
CA GLY A 162 -14.72 15.81 -8.44
C GLY A 162 -14.26 14.41 -8.87
N HIS A 163 -12.95 14.21 -8.89
CA HIS A 163 -12.27 13.01 -9.42
C HIS A 163 -12.82 11.66 -8.89
N MET A 164 -13.25 11.61 -7.63
CA MET A 164 -13.74 10.38 -7.00
C MET A 164 -15.27 10.36 -6.84
N ASP A 165 -15.98 11.27 -7.47
CA ASP A 165 -17.44 11.22 -7.63
C ASP A 165 -17.77 10.23 -8.75
N ALA A 166 -18.33 9.10 -8.40
CA ALA A 166 -18.66 8.05 -9.36
C ALA A 166 -19.73 8.48 -10.40
N SER A 167 -20.42 9.60 -10.16
CA SER A 167 -21.42 10.16 -11.09
C SER A 167 -20.87 11.22 -12.02
N ASP A 168 -19.60 11.65 -11.85
CA ASP A 168 -19.02 12.69 -12.70
C ASP A 168 -19.00 12.28 -14.20
N GLY A 169 -19.49 13.18 -15.04
CA GLY A 169 -19.58 12.97 -16.49
C GLY A 169 -20.76 12.08 -16.95
N PHE A 170 -21.59 11.59 -16.03
CA PHE A 170 -22.83 10.86 -16.35
C PHE A 170 -24.06 11.78 -16.23
N ARG A 171 -25.17 11.38 -16.89
CA ARG A 171 -26.46 12.08 -16.72
C ARG A 171 -26.97 11.87 -15.29
N ASP A 172 -27.64 12.87 -14.72
CA ASP A 172 -28.15 12.86 -13.34
C ASP A 172 -29.06 11.66 -13.00
N ASP A 173 -29.76 11.12 -14.01
CA ASP A 173 -30.65 9.96 -13.88
C ASP A 173 -29.99 8.62 -14.21
N ALA A 174 -28.67 8.58 -14.40
CA ALA A 174 -27.92 7.34 -14.61
C ALA A 174 -27.82 6.50 -13.31
N PHE A 175 -27.99 7.11 -12.16
CA PHE A 175 -27.96 6.48 -10.85
C PHE A 175 -29.34 6.50 -10.20
N ASN A 176 -29.62 5.49 -9.36
CA ASN A 176 -30.92 5.34 -8.69
C ASN A 176 -31.12 6.29 -7.50
N HIS A 177 -30.09 7.07 -7.13
CA HIS A 177 -30.12 8.09 -6.07
C HIS A 177 -29.11 9.20 -6.36
N LYS A 178 -29.28 10.34 -5.72
CA LYS A 178 -28.30 11.44 -5.75
C LYS A 178 -27.13 11.09 -4.87
N MET A 179 -25.88 11.25 -5.40
CA MET A 179 -24.67 11.05 -4.63
C MET A 179 -24.59 12.01 -3.44
N GLY A 180 -24.02 11.53 -2.34
CA GLY A 180 -23.90 12.31 -1.11
C GLY A 180 -22.83 11.72 -0.17
N PRO A 181 -22.79 12.19 1.10
CA PRO A 181 -21.79 11.73 2.07
C PRO A 181 -21.73 10.22 2.29
N ASP A 182 -22.84 9.51 2.06
CA ASP A 182 -22.91 8.05 2.13
C ASP A 182 -22.13 7.37 0.97
N ASP A 183 -22.03 8.06 -0.16
CA ASP A 183 -21.29 7.59 -1.36
C ASP A 183 -19.85 8.09 -1.38
N GLY A 184 -19.48 8.98 -0.44
CA GLY A 184 -18.21 9.66 -0.40
C GLY A 184 -18.19 10.98 -1.15
N VAL A 185 -19.36 11.53 -1.55
CA VAL A 185 -19.47 12.84 -2.20
C VAL A 185 -19.98 13.86 -1.19
N ALA A 186 -19.22 14.94 -0.96
CA ALA A 186 -19.55 15.91 0.07
C ALA A 186 -18.96 17.30 -0.22
N ASP A 187 -19.74 18.33 0.02
CA ASP A 187 -19.37 19.73 -0.15
C ASP A 187 -19.52 20.50 1.17
N GLY A 188 -18.56 21.37 1.43
CA GLY A 188 -18.54 22.17 2.65
C GLY A 188 -18.22 21.38 3.92
N ARG A 189 -17.91 22.08 4.99
CA ARG A 189 -17.38 21.51 6.24
C ARG A 189 -18.30 20.45 6.86
N ASP A 190 -19.59 20.71 6.94
CA ASP A 190 -20.51 19.86 7.69
C ASP A 190 -20.73 18.50 7.00
N GLU A 191 -20.86 18.50 5.68
CA GLU A 191 -21.01 17.26 4.90
C GLU A 191 -19.71 16.46 4.92
N LEU A 192 -18.56 17.12 4.79
CA LEU A 192 -17.26 16.46 4.88
C LEU A 192 -17.02 15.83 6.26
N ILE A 193 -17.36 16.50 7.34
CA ILE A 193 -17.32 15.92 8.71
C ILE A 193 -18.23 14.68 8.78
N LYS A 194 -19.45 14.76 8.20
CA LYS A 194 -20.36 13.62 8.11
C LYS A 194 -19.77 12.48 7.30
N ALA A 195 -19.20 12.75 6.11
CA ALA A 195 -18.58 11.76 5.25
C ALA A 195 -17.42 11.03 5.96
N VAL A 196 -16.53 11.77 6.63
CA VAL A 196 -15.42 11.19 7.43
C VAL A 196 -15.96 10.25 8.50
N ARG A 197 -16.95 10.70 9.28
CA ARG A 197 -17.57 9.88 10.35
C ARG A 197 -18.25 8.62 9.80
N LEU A 198 -18.83 8.69 8.61
CA LEU A 198 -19.43 7.54 7.94
C LEU A 198 -18.35 6.52 7.51
N GLN A 199 -17.21 6.96 6.97
CA GLN A 199 -16.11 6.04 6.66
C GLN A 199 -15.56 5.37 7.94
N ILE A 200 -15.38 6.13 9.02
CA ILE A 200 -14.96 5.60 10.32
C ILE A 200 -15.98 4.57 10.86
N LYS A 201 -17.26 4.89 10.82
CA LYS A 201 -18.36 3.97 11.22
C LYS A 201 -18.31 2.66 10.44
N ARG A 202 -17.96 2.70 9.15
CA ARG A 202 -17.83 1.52 8.26
C ARG A 202 -16.56 0.72 8.54
N GLY A 203 -15.57 1.31 9.23
CA GLY A 203 -14.35 0.65 9.67
C GLY A 203 -13.14 0.97 8.81
N SER A 204 -13.05 2.16 8.24
CA SER A 204 -11.85 2.64 7.56
C SER A 204 -10.69 2.83 8.53
N ASP A 205 -9.45 2.53 8.09
CA ASP A 205 -8.22 2.69 8.86
C ASP A 205 -7.53 4.03 8.59
N LEU A 206 -7.93 4.71 7.53
CA LEU A 206 -7.49 6.05 7.13
C LEU A 206 -8.62 6.73 6.36
N ILE A 207 -8.46 8.03 6.11
CA ILE A 207 -9.33 8.77 5.19
C ILE A 207 -8.56 9.05 3.90
N LYS A 208 -9.21 8.87 2.75
CA LYS A 208 -8.71 9.25 1.42
C LYS A 208 -9.60 10.34 0.86
N ILE A 209 -9.00 11.42 0.37
CA ILE A 209 -9.67 12.51 -0.35
C ILE A 209 -9.02 12.74 -1.71
N ALA A 210 -9.72 13.42 -2.62
CA ALA A 210 -9.16 14.02 -3.82
C ALA A 210 -9.21 15.53 -3.71
N SER A 211 -8.06 16.20 -3.88
CA SER A 211 -7.98 17.67 -3.87
C SER A 211 -7.81 18.28 -5.26
N THR A 212 -7.68 17.44 -6.27
CA THR A 212 -7.68 17.85 -7.69
C THR A 212 -8.44 16.85 -8.54
N GLY A 213 -8.80 17.25 -9.74
CA GLY A 213 -9.18 16.34 -10.82
C GLY A 213 -8.14 15.24 -11.05
N GLY A 214 -8.52 14.20 -11.75
CA GLY A 214 -7.67 13.03 -12.03
C GLY A 214 -7.53 12.73 -13.51
N VAL A 215 -6.78 11.68 -13.79
CA VAL A 215 -6.52 11.24 -15.17
C VAL A 215 -7.67 10.39 -15.71
N LEU A 216 -8.22 9.50 -14.89
CA LEU A 216 -9.14 8.44 -15.30
C LEU A 216 -10.64 8.79 -15.11
N ASP A 217 -10.96 10.04 -14.86
CA ASP A 217 -12.33 10.59 -14.89
C ASP A 217 -12.66 11.28 -16.23
N LEU A 218 -13.91 11.63 -16.44
CA LEU A 218 -14.40 12.27 -17.67
C LEU A 218 -14.26 13.81 -17.64
N SER A 219 -13.79 14.41 -16.53
CA SER A 219 -13.53 15.84 -16.44
C SER A 219 -12.42 16.27 -17.40
N GLU A 220 -12.48 17.52 -17.85
CA GLU A 220 -11.48 18.07 -18.80
C GLU A 220 -10.15 18.40 -18.16
N ASN A 221 -10.09 18.58 -16.83
CA ASN A 221 -8.94 19.13 -16.13
C ASN A 221 -8.47 18.27 -14.95
N ALA A 222 -7.38 17.54 -15.17
CA ALA A 222 -6.74 16.72 -14.11
C ALA A 222 -6.05 17.57 -13.01
N SER A 223 -5.87 18.87 -13.20
CA SER A 223 -5.07 19.73 -12.29
C SER A 223 -5.92 20.74 -11.51
N GLY A 224 -7.23 20.84 -11.78
CA GLY A 224 -8.13 21.77 -11.08
C GLY A 224 -8.25 21.40 -9.60
N ALA A 225 -8.12 22.40 -8.72
CA ALA A 225 -8.31 22.19 -7.30
C ALA A 225 -9.80 21.99 -6.96
N GLU A 226 -10.13 20.94 -6.22
CA GLU A 226 -11.52 20.54 -5.92
C GLU A 226 -11.97 20.97 -4.52
N PHE A 227 -11.08 21.02 -3.54
CA PHE A 227 -11.39 21.44 -2.19
C PHE A 227 -10.70 22.76 -1.81
N THR A 228 -11.34 23.53 -0.96
CA THR A 228 -10.72 24.65 -0.24
C THR A 228 -9.86 24.15 0.91
N ILE A 229 -8.97 25.02 1.42
CA ILE A 229 -8.13 24.68 2.60
C ILE A 229 -9.02 24.39 3.83
N ASP A 230 -10.12 25.10 4.01
CA ASP A 230 -11.00 24.93 5.17
C ASP A 230 -11.77 23.61 5.13
N GLU A 231 -12.15 23.15 3.96
CA GLU A 231 -12.75 21.83 3.74
C GLU A 231 -11.75 20.71 4.05
N ILE A 232 -10.52 20.81 3.54
CA ILE A 232 -9.46 19.83 3.84
C ILE A 232 -9.16 19.81 5.34
N LYS A 233 -9.08 20.97 6.01
CA LYS A 233 -8.91 21.05 7.47
C LYS A 233 -10.04 20.34 8.21
N ALA A 234 -11.29 20.53 7.80
CA ALA A 234 -12.41 19.84 8.43
C ALA A 234 -12.28 18.31 8.37
N VAL A 235 -11.82 17.78 7.21
CA VAL A 235 -11.52 16.35 7.06
C VAL A 235 -10.38 15.92 7.98
N VAL A 236 -9.25 16.65 7.96
CA VAL A 236 -8.04 16.30 8.73
C VAL A 236 -8.29 16.36 10.22
N GLU A 237 -8.93 17.41 10.73
CA GLU A 237 -9.28 17.58 12.14
C GLU A 237 -10.20 16.44 12.60
N THR A 238 -11.26 16.15 11.84
CA THR A 238 -12.19 15.06 12.15
C THR A 238 -11.50 13.70 12.14
N ALA A 239 -10.66 13.40 11.16
CA ALA A 239 -9.90 12.15 11.10
C ALA A 239 -8.94 12.02 12.29
N LYS A 240 -8.26 13.11 12.66
CA LYS A 240 -7.33 13.17 13.80
C LYS A 240 -8.00 12.87 15.14
N ASP A 241 -9.22 13.32 15.36
CA ASP A 241 -9.99 13.03 16.59
C ASP A 241 -10.17 11.51 16.81
N TYR A 242 -10.12 10.73 15.74
CA TYR A 242 -10.18 9.26 15.76
C TYR A 242 -8.82 8.60 15.57
N GLY A 243 -7.71 9.34 15.59
CA GLY A 243 -6.36 8.82 15.39
C GLY A 243 -6.05 8.38 13.96
N LEU A 244 -6.84 8.81 12.96
CA LEU A 244 -6.67 8.43 11.57
C LEU A 244 -5.84 9.45 10.79
N ARG A 245 -5.10 8.94 9.80
CA ARG A 245 -4.31 9.73 8.85
C ARG A 245 -5.13 10.02 7.61
N VAL A 246 -4.76 11.09 6.88
CA VAL A 246 -5.42 11.48 5.63
C VAL A 246 -4.44 11.36 4.47
N ALA A 247 -4.80 10.60 3.45
CA ALA A 247 -4.13 10.50 2.16
C ALA A 247 -4.88 11.35 1.13
N CYS A 248 -4.17 12.10 0.28
CA CYS A 248 -4.78 13.03 -0.65
C CYS A 248 -4.28 12.82 -2.07
N HIS A 249 -5.18 12.42 -2.98
CA HIS A 249 -4.92 12.48 -4.41
C HIS A 249 -4.74 13.92 -4.85
N ALA A 250 -3.65 14.23 -5.53
CA ALA A 250 -3.43 15.55 -6.12
C ALA A 250 -2.42 15.51 -7.27
N HIS A 251 -2.79 16.04 -8.42
CA HIS A 251 -1.88 16.26 -9.55
C HIS A 251 -1.45 17.72 -9.63
N GLY A 252 -2.38 18.67 -9.63
CA GLY A 252 -2.11 20.09 -9.82
C GLY A 252 -1.53 20.79 -8.59
N ALA A 253 -0.59 21.73 -8.82
CA ALA A 253 0.14 22.44 -7.75
C ALA A 253 -0.80 23.14 -6.74
N GLU A 254 -1.86 23.81 -7.19
CA GLU A 254 -2.79 24.51 -6.27
C GLU A 254 -3.49 23.51 -5.32
N GLY A 255 -3.96 22.36 -5.82
CA GLY A 255 -4.57 21.34 -4.97
C GLY A 255 -3.54 20.70 -4.03
N ILE A 256 -2.31 20.45 -4.49
CA ILE A 256 -1.19 19.97 -3.65
C ILE A 256 -0.95 20.95 -2.50
N ARG A 257 -0.81 22.23 -2.83
CA ARG A 257 -0.58 23.29 -1.83
C ARG A 257 -1.70 23.34 -0.79
N ARG A 258 -2.96 23.34 -1.24
CA ARG A 258 -4.12 23.34 -0.32
C ARG A 258 -4.14 22.09 0.56
N ALA A 259 -3.83 20.92 0.01
CA ALA A 259 -3.77 19.67 0.76
C ALA A 259 -2.70 19.71 1.85
N ILE A 260 -1.48 20.18 1.53
CA ILE A 260 -0.39 20.31 2.51
C ILE A 260 -0.78 21.31 3.62
N LEU A 261 -1.30 22.50 3.25
CA LEU A 261 -1.74 23.52 4.21
C LEU A 261 -2.97 23.09 5.03
N GLY A 262 -3.79 22.19 4.47
CA GLY A 262 -4.89 21.53 5.18
C GLY A 262 -4.45 20.45 6.16
N GLY A 263 -3.18 20.02 6.11
CA GLY A 263 -2.57 19.10 7.07
C GLY A 263 -2.65 17.62 6.69
N VAL A 264 -2.80 17.27 5.41
CA VAL A 264 -2.81 15.85 4.98
C VAL A 264 -1.47 15.18 5.26
N THR A 265 -1.49 13.88 5.51
CA THR A 265 -0.29 13.10 5.84
C THR A 265 0.53 12.78 4.60
N SER A 266 -0.12 12.53 3.46
CA SER A 266 0.55 12.23 2.20
C SER A 266 -0.17 12.84 0.99
N ILE A 267 0.63 13.23 0.01
CA ILE A 267 0.20 13.55 -1.35
C ILE A 267 0.43 12.32 -2.21
N GLU A 268 -0.59 11.87 -2.88
CA GLU A 268 -0.55 10.77 -3.83
C GLU A 268 -0.33 11.34 -5.23
N HIS A 269 0.55 10.73 -6.02
CA HIS A 269 0.96 11.14 -7.37
C HIS A 269 1.84 12.39 -7.39
N GLY A 270 1.34 13.56 -7.01
CA GLY A 270 2.08 14.81 -6.97
C GLY A 270 2.66 15.26 -8.32
N SER A 271 1.99 14.95 -9.44
CA SER A 271 2.54 15.02 -10.80
C SER A 271 3.07 16.40 -11.20
N TYR A 272 2.46 17.47 -10.70
CA TYR A 272 2.86 18.87 -10.97
C TYR A 272 3.30 19.60 -9.69
N MET A 273 3.79 18.88 -8.67
CA MET A 273 4.36 19.47 -7.47
C MET A 273 5.52 20.39 -7.85
N ASN A 274 5.45 21.67 -7.50
CA ASN A 274 6.45 22.66 -7.80
C ASN A 274 7.42 22.84 -6.61
N GLU A 275 8.43 23.73 -6.75
CA GLU A 275 9.44 23.95 -5.72
C GLU A 275 8.85 24.51 -4.42
N GLU A 276 7.86 25.40 -4.49
CA GLU A 276 7.16 25.92 -3.31
C GLU A 276 6.41 24.82 -2.57
N ASP A 277 5.73 23.93 -3.30
CA ASP A 277 5.03 22.78 -2.72
C ASP A 277 6.02 21.80 -2.06
N MET A 278 7.20 21.57 -2.67
CA MET A 278 8.26 20.74 -2.09
C MET A 278 8.77 21.31 -0.76
N GLU A 279 8.99 22.62 -0.69
CA GLU A 279 9.38 23.28 0.57
C GLU A 279 8.28 23.20 1.63
N LEU A 280 7.01 23.37 1.24
CA LEU A 280 5.88 23.19 2.14
C LEU A 280 5.80 21.74 2.63
N ALA A 281 5.93 20.74 1.74
CA ALA A 281 5.89 19.32 2.11
C ALA A 281 6.99 18.98 3.14
N LYS A 282 8.22 19.50 2.96
CA LYS A 282 9.29 19.35 3.94
C LYS A 282 8.96 20.02 5.27
N LYS A 283 8.47 21.25 5.24
CA LYS A 283 8.11 22.03 6.44
C LYS A 283 7.02 21.35 7.28
N TYR A 284 6.01 20.77 6.62
CA TYR A 284 4.88 20.11 7.31
C TYR A 284 5.11 18.61 7.51
N GLY A 285 6.19 18.04 6.96
CA GLY A 285 6.50 16.62 7.04
C GLY A 285 5.57 15.73 6.21
N THR A 286 4.89 16.30 5.21
CA THR A 286 3.99 15.59 4.31
C THR A 286 4.78 14.69 3.38
N TYR A 287 4.35 13.42 3.26
CA TYR A 287 4.95 12.45 2.36
C TYR A 287 4.50 12.65 0.91
N LEU A 288 5.38 12.33 -0.04
CA LEU A 288 5.00 12.06 -1.43
C LEU A 288 4.97 10.55 -1.67
N VAL A 289 3.87 10.04 -2.23
CA VAL A 289 3.68 8.67 -2.70
C VAL A 289 3.54 8.72 -4.22
N PRO A 290 4.62 8.42 -4.99
CA PRO A 290 4.75 8.93 -6.36
C PRO A 290 3.94 8.18 -7.42
N THR A 291 3.73 6.87 -7.29
CA THR A 291 2.95 6.06 -8.25
C THR A 291 3.33 6.23 -9.73
N ILE A 292 4.62 6.29 -10.01
CA ILE A 292 5.15 6.56 -11.36
C ILE A 292 4.68 5.51 -12.36
N ILE A 293 4.66 4.25 -11.94
CA ILE A 293 4.19 3.14 -12.77
C ILE A 293 2.75 3.34 -13.26
N ALA A 294 1.87 3.90 -12.44
CA ALA A 294 0.48 4.17 -12.85
C ALA A 294 0.46 5.21 -13.99
N GLY A 295 1.13 6.35 -13.80
CA GLY A 295 1.24 7.38 -14.83
C GLY A 295 1.81 6.84 -16.16
N LYS A 296 2.88 6.05 -16.09
CA LYS A 296 3.46 5.41 -17.29
C LYS A 296 2.52 4.40 -17.93
N SER A 297 1.83 3.59 -17.13
CA SER A 297 0.92 2.55 -17.64
C SER A 297 -0.30 3.14 -18.35
N VAL A 298 -0.89 4.21 -17.82
CA VAL A 298 -2.01 4.89 -18.48
C VAL A 298 -1.55 5.61 -19.75
N ALA A 299 -0.36 6.23 -19.75
CA ALA A 299 0.22 6.85 -20.94
C ALA A 299 0.49 5.82 -22.05
N ASP A 300 0.96 4.62 -21.72
CA ASP A 300 1.16 3.55 -22.68
C ASP A 300 -0.17 3.00 -23.20
N SER A 301 -1.18 2.85 -22.34
CA SER A 301 -2.53 2.43 -22.74
C SER A 301 -3.22 3.48 -23.64
N ALA A 302 -2.97 4.76 -23.41
CA ALA A 302 -3.51 5.86 -24.23
C ALA A 302 -3.01 5.87 -25.68
N LYS A 303 -1.88 5.22 -25.96
CA LYS A 303 -1.35 5.05 -27.32
C LYS A 303 -2.11 3.98 -28.12
N ILE A 304 -2.91 3.14 -27.46
CA ILE A 304 -3.71 2.09 -28.09
C ILE A 304 -5.02 2.71 -28.58
N PRO A 305 -5.32 2.69 -29.89
CA PRO A 305 -6.54 3.27 -30.42
C PRO A 305 -7.80 2.71 -29.74
N GLY A 306 -8.67 3.60 -29.27
CA GLY A 306 -9.94 3.23 -28.63
C GLY A 306 -9.84 2.57 -27.26
N TYR A 307 -8.66 2.57 -26.63
CA TYR A 307 -8.51 2.07 -25.25
C TYR A 307 -9.17 3.00 -24.24
N PHE A 308 -8.96 4.31 -24.37
CA PHE A 308 -9.57 5.35 -23.56
C PHE A 308 -10.43 6.30 -24.41
N PRO A 309 -11.45 6.94 -23.83
CA PRO A 309 -12.03 8.15 -24.39
C PRO A 309 -10.97 9.23 -24.66
N PRO A 310 -11.17 10.12 -25.67
CA PRO A 310 -10.15 11.11 -26.05
C PRO A 310 -9.69 12.02 -24.90
N VAL A 311 -10.60 12.43 -24.00
CA VAL A 311 -10.30 13.28 -22.85
C VAL A 311 -9.33 12.59 -21.88
N ILE A 312 -9.57 11.31 -21.58
CA ILE A 312 -8.71 10.51 -20.72
C ILE A 312 -7.35 10.28 -21.39
N ALA A 313 -7.33 9.91 -22.67
CA ALA A 313 -6.09 9.64 -23.40
C ALA A 313 -5.16 10.87 -23.42
N ARG A 314 -5.68 12.08 -23.59
CA ARG A 314 -4.91 13.33 -23.54
C ARG A 314 -4.27 13.51 -22.15
N LYS A 315 -5.08 13.47 -21.07
CA LYS A 315 -4.61 13.63 -19.70
C LYS A 315 -3.56 12.56 -19.31
N ALA A 316 -3.78 11.32 -19.74
CA ALA A 316 -2.87 10.20 -19.49
C ALA A 316 -1.47 10.43 -20.07
N ILE A 317 -1.38 10.94 -21.30
CA ILE A 317 -0.09 11.25 -21.95
C ILE A 317 0.62 12.40 -21.23
N GLU A 318 -0.09 13.46 -20.87
CA GLU A 318 0.45 14.62 -20.18
C GLU A 318 1.03 14.24 -18.82
N VAL A 319 0.24 13.59 -17.96
CA VAL A 319 0.65 13.19 -16.59
C VAL A 319 1.76 12.14 -16.64
N GLY A 320 1.63 11.12 -17.49
CA GLY A 320 2.60 10.03 -17.56
C GLY A 320 4.00 10.48 -17.97
N THR A 321 4.11 11.59 -18.70
CA THR A 321 5.40 12.19 -19.09
C THR A 321 6.03 12.95 -17.92
N GLN A 322 5.21 13.60 -17.09
CA GLN A 322 5.66 14.54 -16.07
C GLN A 322 5.98 13.89 -14.73
N ILE A 323 5.21 12.87 -14.32
CA ILE A 323 5.22 12.33 -12.95
C ILE A 323 6.61 11.85 -12.48
N GLN A 324 7.38 11.15 -13.33
CA GLN A 324 8.72 10.66 -12.96
C GLN A 324 9.73 11.80 -12.81
N GLN A 325 9.63 12.84 -13.65
CA GLN A 325 10.52 14.02 -13.56
C GLN A 325 10.26 14.80 -12.27
N THR A 326 8.99 15.00 -11.92
CA THR A 326 8.60 15.68 -10.68
C THR A 326 9.06 14.89 -9.46
N PHE A 327 8.88 13.56 -9.45
CA PHE A 327 9.40 12.70 -8.40
C PHE A 327 10.91 12.90 -8.19
N GLY A 328 11.72 12.88 -9.26
CA GLY A 328 13.16 13.07 -9.17
C GLY A 328 13.55 14.44 -8.58
N LYS A 329 12.79 15.50 -8.88
CA LYS A 329 12.98 16.83 -8.28
C LYS A 329 12.60 16.83 -6.80
N ALA A 330 11.46 16.25 -6.43
CA ALA A 330 10.99 16.19 -5.05
C ALA A 330 11.94 15.36 -4.15
N TYR A 331 12.45 14.23 -4.65
CA TYR A 331 13.46 13.45 -3.95
C TYR A 331 14.73 14.27 -3.70
N LYS A 332 15.29 14.94 -4.74
CA LYS A 332 16.48 15.79 -4.62
C LYS A 332 16.26 16.98 -3.69
N ALA A 333 15.05 17.52 -3.62
CA ALA A 333 14.69 18.60 -2.69
C ALA A 333 14.59 18.12 -1.24
N GLY A 334 14.58 16.80 -0.97
CA GLY A 334 14.50 16.20 0.36
C GLY A 334 13.07 16.06 0.89
N VAL A 335 12.07 15.99 0.02
CA VAL A 335 10.70 15.61 0.38
C VAL A 335 10.70 14.17 0.89
N LYS A 336 9.97 13.88 1.95
CA LYS A 336 9.80 12.51 2.44
C LYS A 336 9.08 11.66 1.40
N ILE A 337 9.68 10.51 1.05
CA ILE A 337 9.11 9.58 0.06
C ILE A 337 8.65 8.31 0.76
N ALA A 338 7.45 7.83 0.42
CA ALA A 338 7.00 6.48 0.70
C ALA A 338 6.58 5.79 -0.61
N PHE A 339 6.92 4.52 -0.74
CA PHE A 339 6.61 3.73 -1.92
C PHE A 339 5.10 3.53 -2.08
N GLY A 340 4.59 3.73 -3.29
CA GLY A 340 3.22 3.43 -3.66
C GLY A 340 3.09 3.40 -5.17
N THR A 341 2.16 2.59 -5.67
CA THR A 341 2.16 2.20 -7.08
C THR A 341 0.87 2.49 -7.82
N ASP A 342 -0.23 2.65 -7.10
CA ASP A 342 -1.58 2.73 -7.64
C ASP A 342 -1.97 1.47 -8.45
N ALA A 343 -1.53 0.27 -7.93
CA ALA A 343 -1.94 -1.01 -8.51
C ALA A 343 -3.46 -1.14 -8.43
N GLY A 344 -4.06 -1.49 -9.54
CA GLY A 344 -5.48 -1.36 -9.85
C GLY A 344 -5.65 -0.55 -11.14
N VAL A 345 -4.86 0.50 -11.32
CA VAL A 345 -4.73 1.23 -12.59
C VAL A 345 -4.00 0.38 -13.64
N TYR A 346 -3.17 -0.53 -13.20
CA TYR A 346 -2.50 -1.57 -14.01
C TYR A 346 -2.59 -2.92 -13.28
N ALA A 347 -2.11 -3.98 -13.92
CA ALA A 347 -2.23 -5.35 -13.39
C ALA A 347 -1.45 -5.57 -12.10
N HIS A 348 -2.13 -6.04 -11.04
CA HIS A 348 -1.55 -6.43 -9.76
C HIS A 348 -0.41 -7.44 -9.92
N GLY A 349 0.61 -7.33 -9.06
CA GLY A 349 1.83 -8.14 -9.12
C GLY A 349 2.94 -7.52 -9.96
N LYS A 350 2.72 -6.37 -10.62
CA LYS A 350 3.74 -5.60 -11.35
C LYS A 350 4.28 -4.41 -10.56
N ASN A 351 3.91 -4.28 -9.30
CA ASN A 351 4.30 -3.20 -8.37
C ASN A 351 5.83 -2.98 -8.32
N TYR A 352 6.62 -4.04 -8.53
CA TYR A 352 8.10 -3.99 -8.55
C TYR A 352 8.68 -2.98 -9.56
N LYS A 353 7.95 -2.62 -10.61
CA LYS A 353 8.42 -1.65 -11.61
C LYS A 353 8.60 -0.24 -11.05
N GLU A 354 7.87 0.10 -10.00
CA GLU A 354 8.03 1.39 -9.33
C GLU A 354 9.46 1.58 -8.83
N PHE A 355 10.10 0.54 -8.27
CA PHE A 355 11.51 0.60 -7.87
C PHE A 355 12.43 1.02 -9.01
N GLN A 356 12.23 0.44 -10.19
CA GLN A 356 13.01 0.78 -11.38
C GLN A 356 12.84 2.26 -11.73
N TYR A 357 11.61 2.75 -11.78
CA TYR A 357 11.31 4.14 -12.14
C TYR A 357 11.83 5.13 -11.10
N MET A 358 11.79 4.79 -9.81
CA MET A 358 12.38 5.61 -8.74
C MET A 358 13.90 5.71 -8.91
N VAL A 359 14.57 4.59 -9.21
CA VAL A 359 16.03 4.57 -9.41
C VAL A 359 16.43 5.29 -10.71
N GLU A 360 15.70 5.11 -11.80
CA GLU A 360 15.89 5.86 -13.05
C GLU A 360 15.76 7.38 -12.84
N ALA A 361 14.92 7.83 -11.90
CA ALA A 361 14.76 9.24 -11.54
C ALA A 361 15.86 9.78 -10.60
N GLY A 362 16.82 8.91 -10.20
CA GLY A 362 18.00 9.30 -9.43
C GLY A 362 17.97 8.95 -7.94
N MET A 363 16.99 8.17 -7.47
CA MET A 363 17.00 7.64 -6.10
C MET A 363 17.93 6.42 -6.02
N PRO A 364 18.86 6.34 -5.03
CA PRO A 364 19.68 5.14 -4.85
C PRO A 364 18.84 3.89 -4.57
N PRO A 365 19.24 2.68 -5.02
CA PRO A 365 18.50 1.45 -4.79
C PRO A 365 18.15 1.20 -3.31
N MET A 366 19.08 1.44 -2.39
CA MET A 366 18.84 1.28 -0.95
C MET A 366 17.73 2.22 -0.46
N GLU A 367 17.71 3.47 -0.92
CA GLU A 367 16.67 4.43 -0.53
C GLU A 367 15.30 4.06 -1.11
N ALA A 368 15.27 3.50 -2.33
CA ALA A 368 14.03 2.97 -2.91
C ALA A 368 13.48 1.78 -2.10
N ILE A 369 14.36 0.88 -1.61
CA ILE A 369 13.96 -0.23 -0.73
C ILE A 369 13.46 0.32 0.62
N LYS A 370 14.15 1.30 1.21
CA LYS A 370 13.68 1.96 2.45
C LYS A 370 12.35 2.68 2.26
N ALA A 371 12.11 3.29 1.09
CA ALA A 371 10.81 3.88 0.76
C ALA A 371 9.67 2.85 0.82
N ALA A 372 9.92 1.58 0.43
CA ALA A 372 8.98 0.48 0.45
C ALA A 372 8.99 -0.34 1.77
N THR A 373 9.73 0.07 2.77
CA THR A 373 9.88 -0.64 4.05
C THR A 373 9.74 0.33 5.22
N THR A 374 10.82 0.90 5.72
CA THR A 374 10.80 1.78 6.90
C THR A 374 10.02 3.08 6.68
N SER A 375 10.21 3.77 5.56
CA SER A 375 9.47 5.02 5.28
C SER A 375 7.98 4.78 5.09
N ALA A 376 7.61 3.69 4.38
CA ALA A 376 6.23 3.28 4.24
C ALA A 376 5.60 2.90 5.58
N ALA A 377 6.31 2.17 6.44
CA ALA A 377 5.84 1.83 7.77
C ALA A 377 5.61 3.08 8.65
N ASP A 378 6.49 4.10 8.54
CA ASP A 378 6.32 5.38 9.23
C ASP A 378 5.09 6.14 8.70
N LEU A 379 4.94 6.25 7.38
CA LEU A 379 3.74 6.84 6.78
C LEU A 379 2.45 6.16 7.25
N LEU A 380 2.45 4.84 7.42
CA LEU A 380 1.27 4.09 7.85
C LEU A 380 1.08 4.04 9.38
N GLY A 381 2.08 4.48 10.17
CA GLY A 381 2.03 4.44 11.63
C GLY A 381 2.14 3.04 12.22
N ILE A 382 2.88 2.15 11.54
CA ILE A 382 3.07 0.76 11.93
C ILE A 382 4.54 0.39 12.13
N SER A 383 5.42 1.39 12.28
CA SER A 383 6.86 1.17 12.45
C SER A 383 7.22 0.39 13.71
N ASP A 384 6.35 0.37 14.70
CA ASP A 384 6.47 -0.48 15.88
C ASP A 384 6.34 -1.98 15.58
N LYS A 385 5.60 -2.34 14.53
CA LYS A 385 5.26 -3.72 14.15
C LYS A 385 6.11 -4.28 13.03
N THR A 386 6.34 -3.51 11.96
CA THR A 386 6.95 -3.99 10.72
C THR A 386 7.75 -2.89 10.00
N GLY A 387 8.27 -3.17 8.80
CA GLY A 387 9.04 -2.25 7.97
C GLY A 387 10.55 -2.44 8.08
N ASN A 388 11.04 -3.25 9.00
CA ASN A 388 12.45 -3.63 9.08
C ASN A 388 12.60 -5.02 9.68
N ILE A 389 13.80 -5.61 9.52
CA ILE A 389 14.18 -6.86 10.16
C ILE A 389 14.96 -6.52 11.42
N SER A 390 14.31 -6.61 12.58
CA SER A 390 14.92 -6.48 13.91
C SER A 390 14.13 -7.30 14.91
N THR A 391 14.76 -7.64 16.02
CA THR A 391 14.15 -8.40 17.12
C THR A 391 12.90 -7.68 17.63
N GLY A 392 11.82 -8.45 17.85
CA GLY A 392 10.53 -7.97 18.30
C GLY A 392 9.57 -7.58 17.16
N LYS A 393 10.04 -7.50 15.91
CA LYS A 393 9.18 -7.21 14.75
C LYS A 393 8.43 -8.45 14.28
N VAL A 394 7.32 -8.20 13.61
CA VAL A 394 6.57 -9.26 12.92
C VAL A 394 7.41 -9.84 11.79
N ALA A 395 7.41 -11.16 11.67
CA ALA A 395 8.16 -11.87 10.64
C ALA A 395 7.49 -11.73 9.26
N ASP A 396 7.59 -10.53 8.70
CA ASP A 396 7.27 -10.19 7.32
C ASP A 396 8.61 -10.12 6.56
N ILE A 397 8.93 -11.17 5.81
CA ILE A 397 10.25 -11.38 5.21
C ILE A 397 10.10 -11.85 3.77
N ILE A 398 10.87 -11.26 2.86
CA ILE A 398 10.96 -11.72 1.48
C ILE A 398 12.40 -12.00 1.08
N ALA A 399 12.58 -12.76 0.00
CA ALA A 399 13.87 -12.88 -0.67
C ALA A 399 13.72 -12.76 -2.18
N VAL A 400 14.74 -12.18 -2.80
CA VAL A 400 14.86 -12.06 -4.26
C VAL A 400 16.09 -12.82 -4.75
N ASP A 401 16.01 -13.31 -5.99
CA ASP A 401 17.16 -13.86 -6.69
C ASP A 401 18.01 -12.71 -7.25
N GLY A 402 19.26 -12.61 -6.79
CA GLY A 402 20.19 -11.53 -7.13
C GLY A 402 20.33 -10.46 -6.04
N ASN A 403 21.02 -9.37 -6.35
CA ASN A 403 21.28 -8.25 -5.45
C ASN A 403 20.60 -6.98 -5.95
N PRO A 404 19.52 -6.50 -5.30
CA PRO A 404 18.79 -5.31 -5.74
C PRO A 404 19.59 -4.00 -5.57
N LEU A 405 20.71 -4.04 -4.85
CA LEU A 405 21.61 -2.87 -4.72
C LEU A 405 22.50 -2.72 -5.96
N ASP A 406 22.77 -3.81 -6.68
CA ASP A 406 23.55 -3.80 -7.93
C ASP A 406 22.62 -3.63 -9.15
N ASP A 407 21.46 -4.30 -9.14
CA ASP A 407 20.42 -4.22 -10.17
C ASP A 407 19.02 -4.24 -9.53
N ILE A 408 18.39 -3.07 -9.45
CA ILE A 408 17.06 -2.94 -8.83
C ILE A 408 15.97 -3.74 -9.58
N THR A 409 16.18 -4.08 -10.84
CA THR A 409 15.19 -4.84 -11.64
C THR A 409 14.98 -6.26 -11.15
N VAL A 410 15.90 -6.80 -10.32
CA VAL A 410 15.74 -8.12 -9.68
C VAL A 410 14.59 -8.17 -8.68
N MET A 411 14.04 -7.01 -8.27
CA MET A 411 12.83 -6.94 -7.45
C MET A 411 11.62 -7.65 -8.08
N LYS A 412 11.64 -7.93 -9.38
CA LYS A 412 10.65 -8.79 -10.06
C LYS A 412 10.78 -10.28 -9.69
N ASN A 413 11.93 -10.70 -9.19
CA ASN A 413 12.29 -12.10 -8.95
C ASN A 413 12.14 -12.47 -7.46
N VAL A 414 11.03 -12.07 -6.83
CA VAL A 414 10.72 -12.51 -5.47
C VAL A 414 10.51 -14.02 -5.48
N SER A 415 11.36 -14.76 -4.76
CA SER A 415 11.34 -16.23 -4.71
C SER A 415 10.91 -16.78 -3.35
N PHE A 416 10.92 -15.95 -2.30
CA PHE A 416 10.44 -16.30 -0.97
C PHE A 416 9.53 -15.20 -0.41
N VAL A 417 8.40 -15.59 0.19
CA VAL A 417 7.47 -14.68 0.87
C VAL A 417 7.00 -15.30 2.18
N MET A 418 7.30 -14.64 3.28
CA MET A 418 6.76 -14.92 4.61
C MET A 418 6.00 -13.69 5.10
N LYS A 419 4.77 -13.87 5.57
CA LYS A 419 3.97 -12.84 6.24
C LYS A 419 3.51 -13.39 7.57
N GLU A 420 3.77 -12.64 8.65
CA GLU A 420 3.39 -13.03 10.02
C GLU A 420 3.87 -14.45 10.38
N GLY A 421 5.10 -14.81 9.96
CA GLY A 421 5.71 -16.12 10.19
C GLY A 421 5.19 -17.25 9.30
N LYS A 422 4.10 -17.03 8.55
CA LYS A 422 3.56 -18.01 7.60
C LYS A 422 4.22 -17.84 6.23
N ILE A 423 4.68 -18.95 5.65
CA ILE A 423 5.29 -18.99 4.30
C ILE A 423 4.17 -19.10 3.27
N TYR A 424 4.21 -18.22 2.28
CA TYR A 424 3.28 -18.18 1.15
C TYR A 424 3.96 -18.55 -0.17
N LYS A 425 5.28 -18.35 -0.26
CA LYS A 425 6.09 -18.68 -1.44
C LYS A 425 7.47 -19.16 -1.01
N GLN A 426 7.94 -20.23 -1.63
CA GLN A 426 9.27 -20.79 -1.41
C GLN A 426 9.74 -21.56 -2.64
#